data_e9a49786b1c46db69fdb5c67015b26ef
#
_entry.id   e9a49786b1c46db69fdb5c67015b26ef
#
_cell.length_a   1.000
_cell.length_b   1.000
_cell.length_c   1.000
_cell.angle_alpha   90.00
_cell.angle_beta   90.00
_cell.angle_gamma   90.00
#
_symmetry.space_group_name_H-M   'P 1'
#
loop_
_entity.id
_entity.type
_entity.pdbx_description
1 polymer ?
#
loop_
_entity_poly.entity_id
_entity_poly.type
_entity_poly.pdbx_seq_one_letter_code
_entity_poly.pdbx_strand_id
1 'polypeptide(L)'
;MASLLIANGMAEESPVNWRGYQDEADDRPGEAEFIFVRGMYRNYQNDGYGYFRGPEGGWWKTDYDAAERNFLRGLKRYTTMDTNSFSYKTVSLTDSELFEHTFLYINMKRIPLRPGNGPNFKPEEAKALQEFMLRGGFVMLDDFWGPDHWSDFLVELSKIFPARKLHKLGPSHPIFHSFFDIDQIAQVPGRAVTWDYGSGFSINDPEYPPAVYAILDDDERIMLVANFNTDLGDGWEHTFYEAYPTEFCNEAYKVGI
;
A
#
# COMPACT_ATOMS: atom_id res chain seq x y z
N MET A 1 -39.44 -5.17 33.85
CA MET A 1 -38.99 -4.77 32.50
C MET A 1 -37.96 -3.67 32.70
N ALA A 2 -36.66 -4.01 32.62
CA ALA A 2 -35.60 -3.05 32.74
C ALA A 2 -35.03 -2.84 31.33
N SER A 3 -35.23 -1.64 30.79
CA SER A 3 -34.67 -1.24 29.52
C SER A 3 -33.18 -0.98 29.69
N LEU A 4 -32.38 -1.78 28.99
CA LEU A 4 -30.94 -1.59 28.88
C LEU A 4 -30.70 -0.49 27.82
N LEU A 5 -30.37 0.72 28.26
CA LEU A 5 -29.85 1.79 27.41
C LEU A 5 -28.38 1.44 27.09
N ILE A 6 -28.16 0.97 25.87
CA ILE A 6 -26.84 0.88 25.32
C ILE A 6 -26.47 2.31 24.87
N ALA A 7 -25.63 2.96 25.64
CA ALA A 7 -24.98 4.20 25.22
C ALA A 7 -23.92 3.88 24.16
N ASN A 8 -24.25 4.10 22.89
CA ASN A 8 -23.26 4.19 21.82
C ASN A 8 -22.45 5.47 22.03
N GLY A 9 -21.39 5.37 22.83
CA GLY A 9 -20.33 6.35 22.84
C GLY A 9 -19.38 6.04 21.69
N MET A 10 -19.64 6.59 20.50
CA MET A 10 -18.60 6.78 19.51
C MET A 10 -17.61 7.77 20.14
N ALA A 11 -16.49 7.25 20.64
CA ALA A 11 -15.35 8.09 20.94
C ALA A 11 -14.87 8.66 19.60
N GLU A 12 -14.96 9.99 19.43
CA GLU A 12 -14.12 10.69 18.45
C GLU A 12 -12.68 10.28 18.79
N GLU A 13 -12.10 9.42 17.97
CA GLU A 13 -10.69 9.05 18.13
C GLU A 13 -9.86 10.31 17.92
N SER A 14 -9.33 10.84 19.02
CA SER A 14 -8.39 11.94 18.99
C SER A 14 -7.23 11.56 18.08
N PRO A 15 -6.77 12.46 17.19
CA PRO A 15 -5.67 12.15 16.29
C PRO A 15 -4.47 11.65 17.11
N VAL A 16 -3.95 10.49 16.72
CA VAL A 16 -2.86 9.84 17.44
C VAL A 16 -1.61 10.70 17.34
N ASN A 17 -1.08 11.12 18.48
CA ASN A 17 0.19 11.83 18.53
C ASN A 17 1.36 10.83 18.38
N TRP A 18 1.79 10.60 17.16
CA TRP A 18 2.92 9.73 16.84
C TRP A 18 4.26 10.20 17.38
N ARG A 19 4.42 11.52 17.64
CA ARG A 19 5.69 12.15 18.03
C ARG A 19 6.17 11.78 19.42
N GLY A 20 5.31 11.22 20.26
CA GLY A 20 5.66 10.74 21.60
C GLY A 20 5.93 9.25 21.71
N TYR A 21 5.82 8.52 20.59
CA TYR A 21 6.01 7.09 20.60
C TYR A 21 7.51 6.76 20.49
N GLN A 22 8.10 6.32 21.60
CA GLN A 22 9.42 5.69 21.62
C GLN A 22 9.22 4.19 21.47
N ASP A 23 9.95 3.56 20.53
CA ASP A 23 10.00 2.12 20.43
C ASP A 23 10.44 1.55 21.79
N GLU A 24 9.60 0.76 22.41
CA GLU A 24 10.10 -0.18 23.41
C GLU A 24 11.04 -1.12 22.65
N ALA A 25 12.29 -1.23 23.15
CA ALA A 25 13.36 -1.98 22.51
C ALA A 25 13.10 -3.50 22.55
N ASP A 26 12.13 -3.96 21.76
CA ASP A 26 11.99 -5.38 21.43
C ASP A 26 12.36 -5.58 19.94
N ASP A 27 13.60 -5.24 19.65
CA ASP A 27 14.20 -5.29 18.31
C ASP A 27 14.66 -6.70 17.93
N ARG A 28 14.09 -7.72 18.53
CA ARG A 28 14.50 -9.09 18.20
C ARG A 28 13.80 -9.54 16.91
N PRO A 29 14.56 -9.99 15.89
CA PRO A 29 14.01 -10.78 14.80
C PRO A 29 13.46 -12.08 15.41
N GLY A 30 12.19 -12.07 15.75
CA GLY A 30 11.44 -13.25 16.18
C GLY A 30 10.59 -13.79 15.05
N GLU A 31 9.99 -14.93 15.25
CA GLU A 31 8.91 -15.44 14.40
C GLU A 31 7.72 -14.50 14.59
N ALA A 32 7.61 -13.49 13.71
CA ALA A 32 6.49 -12.56 13.73
C ALA A 32 5.27 -13.20 13.07
N GLU A 33 4.09 -12.96 13.64
CA GLU A 33 2.81 -13.40 13.06
C GLU A 33 2.52 -12.72 11.72
N PHE A 34 2.98 -11.48 11.56
CA PHE A 34 2.86 -10.73 10.32
C PHE A 34 4.23 -10.23 9.84
N ILE A 35 4.54 -10.50 8.57
CA ILE A 35 5.72 -10.00 7.85
C ILE A 35 5.24 -9.09 6.73
N PHE A 36 5.67 -7.82 6.74
CA PHE A 36 5.48 -6.92 5.61
C PHE A 36 6.46 -7.28 4.50
N VAL A 37 5.98 -7.78 3.38
CA VAL A 37 6.82 -8.14 2.24
C VAL A 37 6.70 -7.09 1.16
N ARG A 38 7.83 -6.49 0.77
CA ARG A 38 7.91 -5.60 -0.38
C ARG A 38 8.42 -6.34 -1.61
N GLY A 39 7.64 -6.28 -2.69
CA GLY A 39 7.98 -6.90 -3.97
C GLY A 39 9.03 -6.10 -4.74
N MET A 40 10.14 -6.74 -5.06
CA MET A 40 11.15 -6.19 -5.95
C MET A 40 10.88 -6.63 -7.39
N TYR A 41 10.56 -5.68 -8.25
CA TYR A 41 10.41 -5.88 -9.69
C TYR A 41 11.53 -5.16 -10.45
N ARG A 42 11.85 -5.65 -11.63
CA ARG A 42 12.92 -5.05 -12.44
C ARG A 42 12.39 -3.86 -13.25
N ASN A 43 12.99 -2.69 -13.03
CA ASN A 43 12.87 -1.56 -13.94
C ASN A 43 13.97 -1.59 -14.97
N TYR A 44 13.60 -1.70 -16.25
CA TYR A 44 14.55 -1.86 -17.36
C TYR A 44 15.15 -0.56 -17.89
N GLN A 45 14.68 0.59 -17.45
CA GLN A 45 15.18 1.84 -17.98
C GLN A 45 16.19 2.48 -17.02
N ASN A 46 17.36 2.76 -17.57
CA ASN A 46 18.35 3.63 -16.98
C ASN A 46 17.71 5.02 -16.85
N ASP A 47 17.16 5.33 -15.69
CA ASP A 47 16.35 6.54 -15.43
C ASP A 47 17.13 7.85 -15.56
N GLY A 48 18.43 7.77 -15.84
CA GLY A 48 19.30 8.93 -16.04
C GLY A 48 19.60 9.74 -14.78
N TYR A 49 18.87 9.52 -13.69
CA TYR A 49 18.98 10.30 -12.45
C TYR A 49 19.89 9.68 -11.37
N GLY A 50 20.38 8.47 -11.56
CA GLY A 50 21.40 7.88 -10.68
C GLY A 50 20.96 7.48 -9.27
N TYR A 51 19.75 7.83 -8.84
CA TYR A 51 19.25 7.55 -7.48
C TYR A 51 19.00 6.06 -7.23
N PHE A 52 18.73 5.29 -8.26
CA PHE A 52 18.36 3.87 -8.17
C PHE A 52 19.22 2.97 -9.05
N ARG A 53 20.52 3.28 -9.16
CA ARG A 53 21.46 2.47 -9.97
C ARG A 53 21.91 1.25 -9.20
N GLY A 54 21.91 0.11 -9.89
CA GLY A 54 22.45 -1.15 -9.39
C GLY A 54 21.49 -2.33 -9.57
N PRO A 55 21.93 -3.56 -9.34
CA PRO A 55 21.10 -4.75 -9.45
C PRO A 55 19.91 -4.75 -8.46
N GLU A 56 20.03 -3.96 -7.37
CA GLU A 56 19.01 -3.79 -6.35
C GLU A 56 18.30 -2.42 -6.43
N GLY A 57 18.55 -1.65 -7.50
CA GLY A 57 17.92 -0.36 -7.72
C GLY A 57 16.56 -0.50 -8.43
N GLY A 58 15.63 0.41 -8.15
CA GLY A 58 14.32 0.45 -8.83
C GLY A 58 13.30 1.27 -8.06
N TRP A 59 12.22 1.65 -8.75
CA TRP A 59 11.12 2.41 -8.16
C TRP A 59 10.34 1.61 -7.11
N TRP A 60 10.50 0.27 -7.07
CA TRP A 60 9.98 -0.57 -6.00
C TRP A 60 10.47 -0.12 -4.61
N LYS A 61 11.64 0.55 -4.55
CA LYS A 61 12.29 1.03 -3.32
C LYS A 61 11.78 2.39 -2.83
N THR A 62 10.80 2.99 -3.49
CA THR A 62 10.18 4.22 -3.00
C THR A 62 9.65 4.00 -1.58
N ASP A 63 9.90 4.95 -0.67
CA ASP A 63 9.49 4.96 0.76
C ASP A 63 10.15 3.87 1.64
N TYR A 64 10.95 2.99 1.02
CA TYR A 64 11.65 1.91 1.72
C TYR A 64 12.84 2.47 2.51
N ASP A 65 13.08 2.05 3.77
CA ASP A 65 12.39 1.07 4.62
C ASP A 65 11.49 1.77 5.67
N ALA A 66 11.39 3.09 5.61
CA ALA A 66 10.66 3.87 6.60
C ALA A 66 9.16 3.54 6.60
N ALA A 67 8.56 3.33 5.41
CA ALA A 67 7.15 2.98 5.30
C ALA A 67 6.84 1.67 6.02
N GLU A 68 7.63 0.61 5.77
CA GLU A 68 7.44 -0.70 6.41
C GLU A 68 7.55 -0.61 7.93
N ARG A 69 8.62 0.01 8.41
CA ARG A 69 8.89 0.13 9.84
C ARG A 69 7.79 0.89 10.56
N ASN A 70 7.34 1.98 9.98
CA ASN A 70 6.28 2.78 10.57
C ASN A 70 4.93 2.08 10.48
N PHE A 71 4.61 1.43 9.34
CA PHE A 71 3.40 0.61 9.23
C PHE A 71 3.34 -0.46 10.33
N LEU A 72 4.42 -1.20 10.51
CA LEU A 72 4.52 -2.25 11.53
C LEU A 72 4.39 -1.71 12.95
N ARG A 73 4.92 -0.52 13.24
CA ARG A 73 4.67 0.18 14.52
C ARG A 73 3.19 0.49 14.70
N GLY A 74 2.53 0.98 13.64
CA GLY A 74 1.10 1.22 13.66
C GLY A 74 0.31 -0.06 13.89
N LEU A 75 0.61 -1.12 13.16
CA LEU A 75 -0.03 -2.42 13.30
C LEU A 75 0.08 -2.96 14.73
N LYS A 76 1.28 -2.95 15.31
CA LYS A 76 1.50 -3.34 16.71
C LYS A 76 0.74 -2.47 17.71
N ARG A 77 0.59 -1.18 17.41
CA ARG A 77 -0.12 -0.23 18.28
C ARG A 77 -1.63 -0.41 18.27
N TYR A 78 -2.20 -0.65 17.09
CA TYR A 78 -3.64 -0.73 16.94
C TYR A 78 -4.19 -2.14 17.15
N THR A 79 -3.37 -3.17 16.98
CA THR A 79 -3.79 -4.56 17.04
C THR A 79 -3.03 -5.33 18.11
N THR A 80 -3.45 -6.57 18.35
CA THR A 80 -2.73 -7.53 19.21
C THR A 80 -1.80 -8.44 18.43
N MET A 81 -1.60 -8.16 17.14
CA MET A 81 -0.77 -8.97 16.24
C MET A 81 0.70 -8.94 16.69
N ASP A 82 1.32 -10.12 16.79
CA ASP A 82 2.74 -10.21 17.15
C ASP A 82 3.62 -9.82 15.96
N THR A 83 4.14 -8.61 16.02
CA THR A 83 5.02 -8.03 15.01
C THR A 83 5.92 -6.96 15.63
N ASN A 84 6.95 -6.54 14.93
CA ASN A 84 7.83 -5.45 15.34
C ASN A 84 8.31 -4.66 14.13
N SER A 85 8.91 -3.50 14.34
CA SER A 85 9.34 -2.58 13.27
C SER A 85 10.40 -3.16 12.31
N PHE A 86 10.91 -4.36 12.54
CA PHE A 86 11.84 -5.07 11.67
C PHE A 86 11.23 -6.33 11.04
N SER A 87 9.93 -6.60 11.27
CA SER A 87 9.22 -7.72 10.67
C SER A 87 8.86 -7.44 9.20
N TYR A 88 9.84 -7.03 8.39
CA TYR A 88 9.68 -6.78 6.96
C TYR A 88 10.80 -7.43 6.14
N LYS A 89 10.49 -7.69 4.89
CA LYS A 89 11.43 -8.25 3.90
C LYS A 89 11.23 -7.62 2.53
N THR A 90 12.28 -7.67 1.72
CA THR A 90 12.20 -7.43 0.28
C THR A 90 12.40 -8.75 -0.44
N VAL A 91 11.48 -9.08 -1.36
CA VAL A 91 11.52 -10.35 -2.09
C VAL A 91 11.42 -10.07 -3.59
N SER A 92 12.31 -10.69 -4.39
CA SER A 92 12.16 -10.65 -5.84
C SER A 92 10.90 -11.42 -6.24
N LEU A 93 10.10 -10.88 -7.18
CA LEU A 93 8.87 -11.53 -7.61
C LEU A 93 9.06 -12.92 -8.20
N THR A 94 10.29 -13.26 -8.60
CA THR A 94 10.65 -14.60 -9.14
C THR A 94 11.32 -15.52 -8.12
N ASP A 95 11.53 -15.05 -6.89
CA ASP A 95 12.12 -15.86 -5.84
C ASP A 95 11.08 -16.83 -5.25
N SER A 96 11.53 -18.05 -4.92
CA SER A 96 10.67 -19.03 -4.25
C SER A 96 10.23 -18.59 -2.85
N GLU A 97 11.02 -17.74 -2.18
CA GLU A 97 10.67 -17.14 -0.88
C GLU A 97 9.36 -16.37 -0.92
N LEU A 98 8.95 -15.83 -2.08
CA LEU A 98 7.65 -15.18 -2.25
C LEU A 98 6.49 -16.04 -1.73
N PHE A 99 6.54 -17.35 -1.97
CA PHE A 99 5.48 -18.28 -1.61
C PHE A 99 5.48 -18.72 -0.13
N GLU A 100 6.44 -18.25 0.65
CA GLU A 100 6.48 -18.45 2.10
C GLU A 100 5.67 -17.38 2.87
N HIS A 101 5.15 -16.38 2.16
CA HIS A 101 4.45 -15.24 2.72
C HIS A 101 3.00 -15.16 2.23
N THR A 102 2.19 -14.36 2.95
CA THR A 102 0.76 -14.18 2.64
C THR A 102 0.41 -12.77 2.18
N PHE A 103 1.25 -11.78 2.47
CA PHE A 103 1.08 -10.37 2.13
C PHE A 103 2.23 -9.87 1.27
N LEU A 104 1.91 -9.13 0.22
CA LEU A 104 2.88 -8.51 -0.68
C LEU A 104 2.46 -7.08 -1.03
N TYR A 105 3.31 -6.13 -0.71
CA TYR A 105 3.17 -4.73 -1.12
C TYR A 105 4.03 -4.45 -2.36
N ILE A 106 3.45 -3.77 -3.35
CA ILE A 106 4.15 -3.32 -4.55
C ILE A 106 3.88 -1.83 -4.75
N ASN A 107 4.92 -1.02 -4.65
CA ASN A 107 4.85 0.39 -5.04
C ASN A 107 4.81 0.48 -6.57
N MET A 108 3.80 1.17 -7.11
CA MET A 108 3.53 1.30 -8.54
C MET A 108 4.05 2.61 -9.13
N LYS A 109 4.90 3.31 -8.37
CA LYS A 109 5.42 4.63 -8.75
C LYS A 109 5.99 4.67 -10.16
N ARG A 110 5.69 5.78 -10.82
CA ARG A 110 6.18 6.11 -12.15
C ARG A 110 6.70 7.55 -12.18
N ILE A 111 7.74 7.80 -12.97
CA ILE A 111 8.16 9.18 -13.24
C ILE A 111 7.17 9.82 -14.22
N PRO A 112 6.58 10.98 -13.89
CA PRO A 112 5.76 11.74 -14.82
C PRO A 112 6.50 12.02 -16.14
N LEU A 113 5.77 12.06 -17.25
CA LEU A 113 6.27 12.39 -18.59
C LEU A 113 7.29 11.41 -19.19
N ARG A 114 7.47 10.23 -18.63
CA ARG A 114 8.31 9.18 -19.21
C ARG A 114 7.54 7.86 -19.32
N PRO A 115 6.89 7.59 -20.47
CA PRO A 115 6.21 6.32 -20.70
C PRO A 115 7.12 5.12 -20.44
N GLY A 116 6.58 4.08 -19.78
CA GLY A 116 7.31 2.84 -19.51
C GLY A 116 8.27 2.87 -18.32
N ASN A 117 8.20 3.88 -17.43
CA ASN A 117 9.05 3.97 -16.23
C ASN A 117 8.40 3.39 -14.96
N GLY A 118 7.15 2.98 -15.01
CA GLY A 118 6.48 2.26 -13.93
C GLY A 118 6.88 0.78 -13.90
N PRO A 119 6.19 -0.02 -13.07
CA PRO A 119 6.31 -1.47 -13.14
C PRO A 119 6.11 -1.96 -14.57
N ASN A 120 6.93 -2.86 -14.99
CA ASN A 120 6.82 -3.55 -16.27
C ASN A 120 7.17 -5.02 -16.02
N PHE A 121 6.18 -5.74 -15.48
CA PHE A 121 6.36 -7.13 -15.09
C PHE A 121 6.73 -7.98 -16.29
N LYS A 122 7.80 -8.75 -16.13
CA LYS A 122 8.14 -9.80 -17.08
C LYS A 122 7.12 -10.92 -17.02
N PRO A 123 7.04 -11.75 -18.09
CA PRO A 123 6.13 -12.89 -18.09
C PRO A 123 6.30 -13.82 -16.87
N GLU A 124 7.54 -14.04 -16.43
CA GLU A 124 7.84 -14.83 -15.23
C GLU A 124 7.38 -14.16 -13.93
N GLU A 125 7.52 -12.84 -13.81
CA GLU A 125 7.06 -12.08 -12.65
C GLU A 125 5.51 -12.04 -12.59
N ALA A 126 4.86 -11.78 -13.72
CA ALA A 126 3.41 -11.81 -13.82
C ALA A 126 2.83 -13.20 -13.48
N LYS A 127 3.48 -14.27 -13.95
CA LYS A 127 3.11 -15.65 -13.61
C LYS A 127 3.28 -15.95 -12.13
N ALA A 128 4.39 -15.51 -11.53
CA ALA A 128 4.64 -15.71 -10.10
C ALA A 128 3.63 -14.96 -9.24
N LEU A 129 3.29 -13.70 -9.59
CA LEU A 129 2.23 -12.93 -8.92
C LEU A 129 0.86 -13.63 -9.04
N GLN A 130 0.51 -14.12 -10.21
CA GLN A 130 -0.72 -14.88 -10.41
C GLN A 130 -0.76 -16.12 -9.50
N GLU A 131 0.32 -16.90 -9.49
CA GLU A 131 0.42 -18.12 -8.68
C GLU A 131 0.39 -17.81 -7.19
N PHE A 132 1.08 -16.76 -6.73
CA PHE A 132 1.06 -16.27 -5.35
C PHE A 132 -0.39 -16.00 -4.89
N MET A 133 -1.13 -15.22 -5.66
CA MET A 133 -2.52 -14.87 -5.34
C MET A 133 -3.46 -16.08 -5.37
N LEU A 134 -3.30 -16.98 -6.35
CA LEU A 134 -4.13 -18.20 -6.45
C LEU A 134 -3.84 -19.20 -5.33
N ARG A 135 -2.65 -19.16 -4.72
CA ARG A 135 -2.28 -19.97 -3.53
C ARG A 135 -2.77 -19.37 -2.21
N GLY A 136 -3.46 -18.23 -2.22
CA GLY A 136 -3.99 -17.59 -1.02
C GLY A 136 -3.30 -16.27 -0.64
N GLY A 137 -2.26 -15.87 -1.35
CA GLY A 137 -1.57 -14.61 -1.14
C GLY A 137 -2.47 -13.40 -1.44
N PHE A 138 -2.16 -12.29 -0.78
CA PHE A 138 -2.81 -11.00 -0.96
C PHE A 138 -1.79 -9.97 -1.44
N VAL A 139 -2.13 -9.21 -2.47
CA VAL A 139 -1.27 -8.17 -3.06
C VAL A 139 -1.89 -6.80 -2.86
N MET A 140 -1.12 -5.86 -2.33
CA MET A 140 -1.47 -4.45 -2.25
C MET A 140 -0.62 -3.65 -3.24
N LEU A 141 -1.26 -2.98 -4.19
CA LEU A 141 -0.64 -2.04 -5.13
C LEU A 141 -0.95 -0.62 -4.71
N ASP A 142 0.07 0.25 -4.72
CA ASP A 142 -0.04 1.61 -4.20
C ASP A 142 0.80 2.60 -5.02
N ASP A 143 0.60 3.91 -4.83
CA ASP A 143 1.36 5.03 -5.40
C ASP A 143 1.30 5.09 -6.94
N PHE A 144 0.08 5.15 -7.50
CA PHE A 144 -0.11 5.41 -8.94
C PHE A 144 -1.26 6.39 -9.18
N TRP A 145 -1.07 7.30 -10.14
CA TRP A 145 -1.81 8.55 -10.22
C TRP A 145 -2.26 8.90 -11.63
N GLY A 146 -3.53 9.33 -11.76
CA GLY A 146 -4.08 9.86 -13.00
C GLY A 146 -4.21 8.85 -14.14
N PRO A 147 -4.65 9.33 -15.33
CA PRO A 147 -5.04 8.45 -16.43
C PRO A 147 -3.88 7.64 -17.04
N ASP A 148 -2.68 8.21 -17.07
CA ASP A 148 -1.52 7.52 -17.65
C ASP A 148 -1.07 6.34 -16.79
N HIS A 149 -0.95 6.55 -15.45
CA HIS A 149 -0.59 5.45 -14.54
C HIS A 149 -1.71 4.40 -14.49
N TRP A 150 -2.97 4.85 -14.58
CA TRP A 150 -4.11 3.94 -14.69
C TRP A 150 -4.01 3.04 -15.93
N SER A 151 -3.68 3.61 -17.08
CA SER A 151 -3.50 2.85 -18.31
C SER A 151 -2.37 1.83 -18.19
N ASP A 152 -1.23 2.23 -17.62
CA ASP A 152 -0.11 1.31 -17.37
C ASP A 152 -0.50 0.19 -16.39
N PHE A 153 -1.19 0.53 -15.30
CA PHE A 153 -1.72 -0.46 -14.36
C PHE A 153 -2.60 -1.52 -15.05
N LEU A 154 -3.52 -1.10 -15.92
CA LEU A 154 -4.37 -2.04 -16.66
C LEU A 154 -3.56 -2.95 -17.59
N VAL A 155 -2.50 -2.44 -18.20
CA VAL A 155 -1.57 -3.25 -19.01
C VAL A 155 -0.89 -4.30 -18.13
N GLU A 156 -0.34 -3.90 -16.98
CA GLU A 156 0.32 -4.83 -16.06
C GLU A 156 -0.65 -5.87 -15.50
N LEU A 157 -1.86 -5.44 -15.11
CA LEU A 157 -2.90 -6.34 -14.62
C LEU A 157 -3.30 -7.38 -15.66
N SER A 158 -3.37 -6.99 -16.94
CA SER A 158 -3.72 -7.90 -18.04
C SER A 158 -2.68 -9.00 -18.25
N LYS A 159 -1.41 -8.77 -17.87
CA LYS A 159 -0.38 -9.82 -17.90
C LYS A 159 -0.58 -10.85 -16.79
N ILE A 160 -1.12 -10.43 -15.65
CA ILE A 160 -1.36 -11.29 -14.48
C ILE A 160 -2.69 -12.04 -14.65
N PHE A 161 -3.77 -11.30 -14.91
CA PHE A 161 -5.13 -11.83 -15.03
C PHE A 161 -5.85 -11.28 -16.26
N PRO A 162 -5.64 -11.86 -17.45
CA PRO A 162 -6.20 -11.32 -18.69
C PRO A 162 -7.73 -11.42 -18.78
N ALA A 163 -8.35 -12.31 -17.99
CA ALA A 163 -9.79 -12.58 -18.05
C ALA A 163 -10.56 -12.23 -16.75
N ARG A 164 -9.87 -11.85 -15.66
CA ARG A 164 -10.56 -11.51 -14.41
C ARG A 164 -11.03 -10.06 -14.43
N LYS A 165 -12.21 -9.86 -13.87
CA LYS A 165 -12.83 -8.53 -13.77
C LYS A 165 -12.17 -7.73 -12.64
N LEU A 166 -11.86 -6.47 -12.93
CA LEU A 166 -11.47 -5.48 -11.94
C LEU A 166 -12.74 -4.86 -11.32
N HIS A 167 -12.85 -4.91 -10.00
CA HIS A 167 -14.00 -4.40 -9.25
C HIS A 167 -13.62 -3.12 -8.53
N LYS A 168 -14.38 -2.05 -8.73
CA LYS A 168 -14.27 -0.86 -7.90
C LYS A 168 -15.00 -1.12 -6.58
N LEU A 169 -14.30 -1.01 -5.45
CA LEU A 169 -14.88 -1.16 -4.13
C LEU A 169 -15.45 0.18 -3.65
N GLY A 170 -16.72 0.18 -3.28
CA GLY A 170 -17.36 1.35 -2.63
C GLY A 170 -17.15 1.32 -1.11
N PRO A 171 -17.33 2.45 -0.42
CA PRO A 171 -17.16 2.52 1.03
C PRO A 171 -18.05 1.54 1.82
N SER A 172 -19.17 1.10 1.26
CA SER A 172 -20.03 0.08 1.89
C SER A 172 -19.49 -1.36 1.80
N HIS A 173 -18.35 -1.57 1.14
CA HIS A 173 -17.77 -2.91 1.05
C HIS A 173 -17.22 -3.34 2.43
N PRO A 174 -17.43 -4.60 2.87
CA PRO A 174 -17.04 -5.06 4.19
C PRO A 174 -15.57 -4.87 4.56
N ILE A 175 -14.66 -4.82 3.58
CA ILE A 175 -13.23 -4.59 3.83
C ILE A 175 -12.97 -3.25 4.54
N PHE A 176 -13.80 -2.21 4.27
CA PHE A 176 -13.67 -0.90 4.88
C PHE A 176 -14.26 -0.83 6.29
N HIS A 177 -14.81 -1.93 6.80
CA HIS A 177 -15.42 -2.06 8.12
C HIS A 177 -14.86 -3.27 8.88
N SER A 178 -13.71 -3.79 8.45
CA SER A 178 -13.09 -4.98 9.04
C SER A 178 -12.42 -4.67 10.38
N PHE A 179 -11.82 -3.50 10.51
CA PHE A 179 -11.15 -3.03 11.73
C PHE A 179 -11.55 -1.58 12.06
N PHE A 180 -11.30 -0.64 11.15
CA PHE A 180 -11.82 0.72 11.23
C PHE A 180 -13.10 0.85 10.41
N ASP A 181 -13.96 1.80 10.76
CA ASP A 181 -15.08 2.20 9.91
C ASP A 181 -14.63 3.31 8.96
N ILE A 182 -14.49 2.98 7.67
CA ILE A 182 -14.07 3.89 6.62
C ILE A 182 -15.27 4.22 5.74
N ASP A 183 -15.98 5.28 6.07
CA ASP A 183 -17.15 5.74 5.32
C ASP A 183 -16.80 6.49 4.03
N GLN A 184 -15.57 6.96 3.93
CA GLN A 184 -15.07 7.69 2.76
C GLN A 184 -13.61 7.29 2.48
N ILE A 185 -13.32 6.93 1.22
CA ILE A 185 -11.94 6.67 0.78
C ILE A 185 -11.22 8.01 0.70
N ALA A 186 -10.35 8.26 1.65
CA ALA A 186 -9.53 9.46 1.69
C ALA A 186 -8.37 9.37 0.70
N GLN A 187 -7.96 10.53 0.18
CA GLN A 187 -6.73 10.65 -0.59
C GLN A 187 -5.56 10.91 0.36
N VAL A 188 -4.58 10.02 0.36
CA VAL A 188 -3.28 10.24 0.99
C VAL A 188 -2.35 10.76 -0.10
N PRO A 189 -1.93 12.04 -0.06
CA PRO A 189 -1.10 12.61 -1.11
C PRO A 189 0.35 12.19 -0.95
N GLY A 190 1.01 11.87 -2.05
CA GLY A 190 2.45 11.76 -2.06
C GLY A 190 3.13 13.10 -1.71
N ARG A 191 4.26 13.07 -1.04
CA ARG A 191 4.99 14.29 -0.64
C ARG A 191 5.31 15.21 -1.82
N ALA A 192 5.63 14.63 -2.97
CA ALA A 192 5.87 15.40 -4.19
C ALA A 192 4.63 16.13 -4.70
N VAL A 193 3.44 15.62 -4.42
CA VAL A 193 2.16 16.22 -4.80
C VAL A 193 1.80 17.37 -3.85
N THR A 194 2.08 17.23 -2.55
CA THR A 194 1.81 18.28 -1.54
C THR A 194 2.68 19.51 -1.71
N TRP A 195 3.85 19.38 -2.35
CA TRP A 195 4.83 20.48 -2.49
C TRP A 195 4.92 21.04 -3.89
N ASP A 196 3.93 20.80 -4.74
CA ASP A 196 3.76 21.43 -6.06
C ASP A 196 5.00 21.31 -6.99
N TYR A 197 5.68 20.16 -6.96
CA TYR A 197 6.79 19.89 -7.87
C TYR A 197 6.32 19.50 -9.29
N GLY A 198 5.16 20.01 -9.73
CA GLY A 198 4.74 19.89 -11.12
C GLY A 198 4.32 18.47 -11.53
N SER A 199 3.78 17.68 -10.60
CA SER A 199 3.26 16.33 -10.89
C SER A 199 2.06 16.34 -11.85
N GLY A 200 1.46 17.51 -12.09
CA GLY A 200 0.26 17.65 -12.93
C GLY A 200 -1.03 17.14 -12.29
N PHE A 201 -0.98 16.63 -11.06
CA PHE A 201 -2.14 16.14 -10.30
C PHE A 201 -2.31 16.98 -9.04
N SER A 202 -3.52 17.48 -8.82
CA SER A 202 -3.87 18.17 -7.58
C SER A 202 -4.49 17.19 -6.59
N ILE A 203 -4.28 17.47 -5.29
CA ILE A 203 -5.05 16.81 -4.23
C ILE A 203 -6.51 17.19 -4.44
N ASN A 204 -7.41 16.20 -4.27
CA ASN A 204 -8.84 16.38 -4.45
C ASN A 204 -9.28 16.81 -5.87
N ASP A 205 -8.55 16.37 -6.90
CA ASP A 205 -9.02 16.55 -8.26
C ASP A 205 -10.35 15.81 -8.46
N PRO A 206 -11.46 16.51 -8.76
CA PRO A 206 -12.77 15.87 -8.90
C PRO A 206 -12.86 14.95 -10.12
N GLU A 207 -11.98 15.11 -11.11
CA GLU A 207 -11.91 14.24 -12.29
C GLU A 207 -11.24 12.89 -11.94
N TYR A 208 -10.32 12.90 -10.96
CA TYR A 208 -9.55 11.72 -10.55
C TYR A 208 -9.59 11.50 -9.03
N PRO A 209 -10.77 11.18 -8.47
CA PRO A 209 -10.87 10.92 -7.03
C PRO A 209 -10.12 9.65 -6.64
N PRO A 210 -9.69 9.53 -5.35
CA PRO A 210 -9.11 8.31 -4.85
C PRO A 210 -10.11 7.16 -4.95
N ALA A 211 -9.60 5.98 -5.24
CA ALA A 211 -10.45 4.79 -5.38
C ALA A 211 -9.67 3.51 -5.09
N VAL A 212 -10.34 2.53 -4.51
CA VAL A 212 -9.81 1.19 -4.29
C VAL A 212 -10.44 0.24 -5.29
N TYR A 213 -9.60 -0.50 -5.99
CA TYR A 213 -10.03 -1.55 -6.91
C TYR A 213 -9.53 -2.91 -6.44
N ALA A 214 -10.24 -3.97 -6.78
CA ALA A 214 -9.90 -5.33 -6.38
C ALA A 214 -10.01 -6.34 -7.51
N ILE A 215 -9.18 -7.37 -7.43
CA ILE A 215 -9.37 -8.64 -8.14
C ILE A 215 -9.80 -9.68 -7.13
N LEU A 216 -10.87 -10.41 -7.46
CA LEU A 216 -11.44 -11.46 -6.62
C LEU A 216 -11.13 -12.84 -7.23
N ASP A 217 -11.02 -13.85 -6.36
CA ASP A 217 -11.04 -15.23 -6.81
C ASP A 217 -12.47 -15.76 -7.05
N ASP A 218 -12.62 -17.05 -7.28
CA ASP A 218 -13.91 -17.65 -7.59
C ASP A 218 -14.81 -17.80 -6.36
N ASP A 219 -14.25 -17.68 -5.15
CA ASP A 219 -14.94 -17.70 -3.85
C ASP A 219 -15.14 -16.27 -3.28
N GLU A 220 -15.00 -15.24 -4.11
CA GLU A 220 -15.12 -13.81 -3.77
C GLU A 220 -14.07 -13.30 -2.75
N ARG A 221 -13.00 -14.04 -2.50
CA ARG A 221 -11.87 -13.57 -1.69
C ARG A 221 -11.10 -12.51 -2.48
N ILE A 222 -10.76 -11.40 -1.83
CA ILE A 222 -9.90 -10.38 -2.42
C ILE A 222 -8.47 -10.94 -2.52
N MET A 223 -7.96 -11.03 -3.74
CA MET A 223 -6.59 -11.43 -4.03
C MET A 223 -5.65 -10.23 -4.19
N LEU A 224 -6.18 -9.14 -4.72
CA LEU A 224 -5.41 -7.92 -4.97
C LEU A 224 -6.28 -6.71 -4.67
N VAL A 225 -5.68 -5.72 -4.01
CA VAL A 225 -6.19 -4.35 -3.96
C VAL A 225 -5.24 -3.41 -4.69
N ALA A 226 -5.81 -2.41 -5.36
CA ALA A 226 -5.08 -1.35 -6.03
C ALA A 226 -5.61 0.00 -5.56
N ASN A 227 -4.77 0.74 -4.84
CA ASN A 227 -5.08 2.03 -4.25
C ASN A 227 -4.74 3.12 -5.27
N PHE A 228 -5.75 3.53 -6.04
CA PHE A 228 -5.60 4.51 -7.11
C PHE A 228 -5.73 5.94 -6.59
N ASN A 229 -4.87 6.84 -7.08
CA ASN A 229 -4.78 8.25 -6.68
C ASN A 229 -4.56 8.45 -5.18
N THR A 230 -3.72 7.64 -4.60
CA THR A 230 -3.30 7.72 -3.20
C THR A 230 -1.90 7.16 -3.05
N ASP A 231 -1.21 7.52 -1.97
CA ASP A 231 0.15 7.09 -1.62
C ASP A 231 0.18 6.74 -0.14
N LEU A 232 -0.23 5.51 0.18
CA LEU A 232 -0.20 5.02 1.56
C LEU A 232 1.24 4.90 2.07
N GLY A 233 2.16 4.58 1.14
CA GLY A 233 3.59 4.48 1.44
C GLY A 233 4.15 5.79 2.00
N ASP A 234 3.90 6.94 1.35
CA ASP A 234 4.27 8.26 1.86
C ASP A 234 3.58 8.59 3.19
N GLY A 235 2.30 8.21 3.35
CA GLY A 235 1.58 8.37 4.61
C GLY A 235 2.25 7.62 5.77
N TRP A 236 2.77 6.43 5.55
CA TRP A 236 3.53 5.66 6.55
C TRP A 236 4.95 6.19 6.70
N GLU A 237 5.69 6.45 5.58
CA GLU A 237 7.06 6.96 5.60
C GLU A 237 7.17 8.22 6.47
N HIS A 238 6.24 9.15 6.27
CA HIS A 238 6.28 10.48 6.85
C HIS A 238 5.56 10.61 8.20
N THR A 239 5.23 9.51 8.87
CA THR A 239 4.54 9.48 10.18
C THR A 239 5.17 10.42 11.22
N PHE A 240 6.50 10.53 11.24
CA PHE A 240 7.24 11.37 12.19
C PHE A 240 7.77 12.67 11.59
N TYR A 241 7.43 12.96 10.34
CA TYR A 241 7.90 14.16 9.66
C TYR A 241 6.96 15.34 9.90
N GLU A 242 7.48 16.38 10.55
CA GLU A 242 6.66 17.54 11.02
C GLU A 242 5.91 18.27 9.91
N ALA A 243 6.48 18.36 8.71
CA ALA A 243 5.88 19.10 7.61
C ALA A 243 4.84 18.28 6.84
N TYR A 244 4.73 16.96 7.10
CA TYR A 244 3.68 16.15 6.49
C TYR A 244 2.47 16.08 7.43
N PRO A 245 1.25 16.41 6.95
CA PRO A 245 0.08 16.47 7.81
C PRO A 245 -0.29 15.12 8.43
N THR A 246 -0.46 15.11 9.75
CA THR A 246 -0.76 13.88 10.53
C THR A 246 -2.08 13.22 10.11
N GLU A 247 -3.05 13.99 9.62
CA GLU A 247 -4.29 13.46 9.09
C GLU A 247 -4.08 12.46 7.95
N PHE A 248 -3.14 12.71 7.05
CA PHE A 248 -2.84 11.78 5.95
C PHE A 248 -2.16 10.51 6.45
N CYS A 249 -1.30 10.61 7.45
CA CYS A 249 -0.73 9.44 8.11
C CYS A 249 -1.83 8.57 8.73
N ASN A 250 -2.79 9.19 9.43
CA ASN A 250 -3.91 8.47 10.04
C ASN A 250 -4.77 7.76 9.00
N GLU A 251 -5.10 8.42 7.88
CA GLU A 251 -5.85 7.78 6.81
C GLU A 251 -5.07 6.62 6.16
N ALA A 252 -3.76 6.76 5.98
CA ALA A 252 -2.91 5.67 5.48
C ALA A 252 -2.94 4.45 6.40
N TYR A 253 -2.91 4.65 7.71
CA TYR A 253 -3.03 3.54 8.68
C TYR A 253 -4.42 2.91 8.68
N LYS A 254 -5.49 3.69 8.60
CA LYS A 254 -6.85 3.15 8.54
C LYS A 254 -7.06 2.24 7.33
N VAL A 255 -6.52 2.63 6.18
CA VAL A 255 -6.63 1.83 4.95
C VAL A 255 -5.70 0.62 4.96
N GLY A 256 -4.54 0.72 5.59
CA GLY A 256 -3.53 -0.35 5.58
C GLY A 256 -3.77 -1.44 6.62
N ILE A 257 -4.46 -1.14 7.74
CA ILE A 257 -4.79 -2.06 8.83
C ILE A 257 -6.22 -2.57 8.71
#